data_5d17f3b4a2f353129435b1c660d55302
#
_entry.id   5d17f3b4a2f353129435b1c660d55302
#
_cell.length_a   1.000
_cell.length_b   1.000
_cell.length_c   1.000
_cell.angle_alpha   90.00
_cell.angle_beta   90.00
_cell.angle_gamma   90.00
#
_symmetry.space_group_name_H-M   'P 1'
#
loop_
_entity.id
_entity.type
_entity.pdbx_description
1 polymer ?
#
loop_
_entity_poly.entity_id
_entity_poly.type
_entity_poly.pdbx_seq_one_letter_code
_entity_poly.pdbx_strand_id
1 'polypeptide(L)'
;VKGFSMDRVLKVMSAVNHHFEKEKNIASKSLLNEMMHTYGAGYLSAAIASARGLDMELAFITGILHDIGKLKKDTDSGISHNVEGAKIAKEILTNLNSFTHDEIEIICQAICNHPNKKVIDTEYDEVIKDADVIEKLFIERKKYKNKRYKRRRLEKTFGEFGLELYHKEG
;
A
#
# COMPACT_ATOMS: atom_id res chain seq x y z
N VAL A 1 -23.12 1.17 6.21
CA VAL A 1 -22.09 0.86 5.19
C VAL A 1 -21.77 2.17 4.49
N LYS A 2 -20.54 2.70 4.65
CA LYS A 2 -20.08 3.83 3.83
C LYS A 2 -20.05 3.36 2.37
N GLY A 3 -20.65 4.12 1.47
CA GLY A 3 -20.66 3.81 0.05
C GLY A 3 -19.27 4.02 -0.56
N PHE A 4 -18.85 3.11 -1.43
CA PHE A 4 -17.63 3.23 -2.22
C PHE A 4 -17.79 4.33 -3.27
N SER A 5 -16.96 5.37 -3.25
CA SER A 5 -17.02 6.47 -4.22
C SER A 5 -16.02 6.26 -5.35
N MET A 6 -16.48 5.76 -6.48
CA MET A 6 -15.65 5.57 -7.66
C MET A 6 -14.99 6.89 -8.13
N ASP A 7 -15.67 8.01 -8.01
CA ASP A 7 -15.13 9.33 -8.39
C ASP A 7 -13.87 9.70 -7.58
N ARG A 8 -13.89 9.49 -6.25
CA ARG A 8 -12.73 9.73 -5.38
C ARG A 8 -11.56 8.83 -5.77
N VAL A 9 -11.83 7.55 -5.97
CA VAL A 9 -10.82 6.56 -6.38
C VAL A 9 -10.18 6.94 -7.70
N LEU A 10 -10.96 7.27 -8.72
CA LEU A 10 -10.45 7.66 -10.05
C LEU A 10 -9.59 8.93 -9.99
N LYS A 11 -9.98 9.91 -9.17
CA LYS A 11 -9.17 11.13 -8.97
C LYS A 11 -7.80 10.82 -8.35
N VAL A 12 -7.75 9.96 -7.33
CA VAL A 12 -6.47 9.56 -6.71
C VAL A 12 -5.64 8.74 -7.70
N MET A 13 -6.24 7.78 -8.42
CA MET A 13 -5.55 7.01 -9.46
C MET A 13 -4.95 7.91 -10.54
N SER A 14 -5.68 8.94 -10.98
CA SER A 14 -5.18 9.93 -11.93
C SER A 14 -3.96 10.69 -11.39
N ALA A 15 -4.00 11.10 -10.12
CA ALA A 15 -2.87 11.77 -9.47
C ALA A 15 -1.64 10.85 -9.34
N VAL A 16 -1.85 9.59 -8.98
CA VAL A 16 -0.79 8.57 -8.92
C VAL A 16 -0.17 8.33 -10.30
N ASN A 17 -1.00 8.14 -11.34
CA ASN A 17 -0.51 7.96 -12.71
C ASN A 17 0.31 9.16 -13.19
N HIS A 18 -0.18 10.37 -12.92
CA HIS A 18 0.56 11.59 -13.27
C HIS A 18 1.92 11.67 -12.55
N HIS A 19 2.00 11.16 -11.32
CA HIS A 19 3.26 11.07 -10.59
C HIS A 19 4.23 10.09 -11.27
N PHE A 20 3.77 8.93 -11.73
CA PHE A 20 4.56 7.99 -12.54
C PHE A 20 5.03 8.59 -13.86
N GLU A 21 4.17 9.35 -14.57
CA GLU A 21 4.50 9.98 -15.84
C GLU A 21 5.62 11.02 -15.74
N LYS A 22 5.74 11.70 -14.59
CA LYS A 22 6.82 12.66 -14.34
C LYS A 22 8.19 12.02 -14.18
N GLU A 23 8.24 10.76 -13.78
CA GLU A 23 9.48 10.03 -13.49
C GLU A 23 10.11 9.42 -14.76
N LYS A 24 10.37 10.26 -15.76
CA LYS A 24 10.95 9.88 -17.06
C LYS A 24 12.31 9.18 -17.00
N ASN A 25 12.99 9.18 -15.86
CA ASN A 25 14.34 8.63 -15.68
C ASN A 25 14.37 7.22 -15.11
N ILE A 26 13.21 6.60 -14.85
CA ILE A 26 13.13 5.21 -14.40
C ILE A 26 13.14 4.30 -15.62
N ALA A 27 14.00 3.28 -15.62
CA ALA A 27 14.00 2.27 -16.67
C ALA A 27 12.59 1.66 -16.80
N SER A 28 12.09 1.50 -18.03
CA SER A 28 10.69 1.10 -18.31
C SER A 28 10.26 -0.18 -17.57
N LYS A 29 11.17 -1.16 -17.41
CA LYS A 29 10.92 -2.38 -16.63
C LYS A 29 10.74 -2.10 -15.14
N SER A 30 11.51 -1.18 -14.57
CA SER A 30 11.39 -0.81 -13.15
C SER A 30 10.09 -0.06 -12.90
N LEU A 31 9.72 0.86 -13.81
CA LEU A 31 8.48 1.60 -13.74
C LEU A 31 7.26 0.67 -13.79
N LEU A 32 7.26 -0.31 -14.71
CA LEU A 32 6.19 -1.30 -14.80
C LEU A 32 6.05 -2.11 -13.50
N ASN A 33 7.17 -2.55 -12.91
CA ASN A 33 7.15 -3.29 -11.65
C ASN A 33 6.58 -2.44 -10.50
N GLU A 34 6.97 -1.17 -10.41
CA GLU A 34 6.43 -0.26 -9.39
C GLU A 34 4.93 0.02 -9.59
N MET A 35 4.47 0.17 -10.84
CA MET A 35 3.04 0.31 -11.13
C MET A 35 2.27 -0.96 -10.75
N MET A 36 2.78 -2.15 -11.11
CA MET A 36 2.17 -3.42 -10.72
C MET A 36 2.09 -3.57 -9.21
N HIS A 37 3.18 -3.23 -8.49
CA HIS A 37 3.21 -3.25 -7.03
C HIS A 37 2.20 -2.27 -6.43
N THR A 38 2.16 -1.04 -6.91
CA THR A 38 1.25 0.00 -6.45
C THR A 38 -0.21 -0.44 -6.54
N TYR A 39 -0.65 -0.86 -7.72
CA TYR A 39 -2.04 -1.28 -7.92
C TYR A 39 -2.34 -2.64 -7.28
N GLY A 40 -1.39 -3.57 -7.29
CA GLY A 40 -1.51 -4.85 -6.58
C GLY A 40 -1.72 -4.67 -5.08
N ALA A 41 -0.94 -3.80 -4.44
CA ALA A 41 -1.11 -3.44 -3.04
C ALA A 41 -2.47 -2.76 -2.78
N GLY A 42 -2.93 -1.90 -3.69
CA GLY A 42 -4.26 -1.28 -3.60
C GLY A 42 -5.40 -2.30 -3.60
N TYR A 43 -5.43 -3.19 -4.58
CA TYR A 43 -6.48 -4.23 -4.69
C TYR A 43 -6.46 -5.19 -3.49
N LEU A 44 -5.27 -5.62 -3.05
CA LEU A 44 -5.13 -6.46 -1.86
C LEU A 44 -5.56 -5.74 -0.59
N SER A 45 -5.24 -4.46 -0.44
CA SER A 45 -5.70 -3.65 0.71
C SER A 45 -7.22 -3.58 0.77
N ALA A 46 -7.88 -3.33 -0.37
CA ALA A 46 -9.34 -3.32 -0.42
C ALA A 46 -9.96 -4.67 -0.05
N ALA A 47 -9.40 -5.78 -0.57
CA ALA A 47 -9.88 -7.13 -0.26
C ALA A 47 -9.71 -7.46 1.23
N ILE A 48 -8.55 -7.16 1.81
CA ILE A 48 -8.27 -7.38 3.24
C ILE A 48 -9.18 -6.51 4.12
N ALA A 49 -9.36 -5.24 3.76
CA ALA A 49 -10.28 -4.34 4.46
C ALA A 49 -11.72 -4.87 4.45
N SER A 50 -12.18 -5.37 3.30
CA SER A 50 -13.50 -6.01 3.20
C SER A 50 -13.65 -7.20 4.15
N ALA A 51 -12.67 -8.08 4.20
CA ALA A 51 -12.68 -9.23 5.10
C ALA A 51 -12.68 -8.84 6.59
N ARG A 52 -12.10 -7.66 6.91
CA ARG A 52 -12.03 -7.11 8.27
C ARG A 52 -13.17 -6.14 8.62
N GLY A 53 -14.13 -5.91 7.72
CA GLY A 53 -15.24 -4.97 7.93
C GLY A 53 -14.83 -3.50 7.93
N LEU A 54 -13.68 -3.16 7.34
CA LEU A 54 -13.16 -1.81 7.20
C LEU A 54 -13.61 -1.16 5.88
N ASP A 55 -13.38 0.15 5.76
CA ASP A 55 -13.66 0.88 4.53
C ASP A 55 -12.68 0.49 3.42
N MET A 56 -13.21 -0.20 2.40
CA MET A 56 -12.45 -0.69 1.26
C MET A 56 -11.85 0.45 0.41
N GLU A 57 -12.54 1.58 0.34
CA GLU A 57 -12.09 2.74 -0.45
C GLU A 57 -10.84 3.35 0.17
N LEU A 58 -10.88 3.64 1.49
CA LEU A 58 -9.72 4.16 2.20
C LEU A 58 -8.54 3.20 2.14
N ALA A 59 -8.80 1.91 2.28
CA ALA A 59 -7.76 0.89 2.19
C ALA A 59 -7.13 0.82 0.79
N PHE A 60 -7.95 0.86 -0.28
CA PHE A 60 -7.46 0.90 -1.65
C PHE A 60 -6.58 2.13 -1.88
N ILE A 61 -7.06 3.31 -1.48
CA ILE A 61 -6.34 4.57 -1.63
C ILE A 61 -5.01 4.54 -0.86
N THR A 62 -5.03 4.03 0.37
CA THR A 62 -3.79 3.81 1.16
C THR A 62 -2.82 2.91 0.40
N GLY A 63 -3.33 1.82 -0.18
CA GLY A 63 -2.53 0.87 -0.93
C GLY A 63 -1.84 1.47 -2.15
N ILE A 64 -2.54 2.26 -2.96
CA ILE A 64 -1.95 2.88 -4.16
C ILE A 64 -1.05 4.08 -3.84
N LEU A 65 -1.11 4.64 -2.64
CA LEU A 65 -0.26 5.76 -2.20
C LEU A 65 0.94 5.32 -1.34
N HIS A 66 0.96 4.09 -0.81
CA HIS A 66 1.91 3.71 0.25
C HIS A 66 3.38 3.88 -0.10
N ASP A 67 3.75 3.66 -1.33
CA ASP A 67 5.13 3.73 -1.84
C ASP A 67 5.39 4.92 -2.79
N ILE A 68 4.47 5.89 -2.88
CA ILE A 68 4.58 7.03 -3.80
C ILE A 68 5.85 7.85 -3.59
N GLY A 69 6.40 7.87 -2.38
CA GLY A 69 7.66 8.53 -2.05
C GLY A 69 8.91 7.84 -2.62
N LYS A 70 8.81 6.57 -3.07
CA LYS A 70 9.95 5.87 -3.71
C LYS A 70 10.27 6.38 -5.10
N LEU A 71 9.30 6.99 -5.77
CA LEU A 71 9.47 7.50 -7.13
C LEU A 71 10.33 8.77 -7.17
N LYS A 72 10.50 9.43 -6.05
CA LYS A 72 11.34 10.63 -5.95
C LYS A 72 12.80 10.24 -5.81
N LYS A 73 13.62 10.50 -6.84
CA LYS A 73 15.05 10.16 -6.87
C LYS A 73 15.96 11.00 -5.97
N ASP A 74 15.52 12.17 -5.51
CA ASP A 74 16.32 13.07 -4.68
C ASP A 74 16.29 12.63 -3.21
N THR A 75 17.03 11.56 -2.90
CA THR A 75 17.19 11.02 -1.54
C THR A 75 18.34 11.67 -0.76
N ASP A 76 18.91 12.76 -1.25
CA ASP A 76 19.97 13.51 -0.53
C ASP A 76 19.45 14.17 0.77
N SER A 77 18.13 14.21 0.96
CA SER A 77 17.52 14.78 2.17
C SER A 77 17.62 13.91 3.42
N GLY A 78 18.04 12.63 3.30
CA GLY A 78 18.05 11.67 4.42
C GLY A 78 16.65 11.30 4.94
N ILE A 79 15.56 11.78 4.30
CA ILE A 79 14.17 11.48 4.67
C ILE A 79 13.79 10.12 4.11
N SER A 80 13.20 9.25 4.93
CA SER A 80 12.75 7.94 4.48
C SER A 80 11.55 8.05 3.52
N HIS A 81 11.48 7.15 2.52
CA HIS A 81 10.44 7.15 1.48
C HIS A 81 9.00 7.13 2.01
N ASN A 82 8.76 6.52 3.17
CA ASN A 82 7.45 6.46 3.80
C ASN A 82 7.03 7.83 4.38
N VAL A 83 7.95 8.57 4.95
CA VAL A 83 7.67 9.93 5.46
C VAL A 83 7.44 10.89 4.30
N GLU A 84 8.27 10.83 3.25
CA GLU A 84 8.05 11.62 2.04
C GLU A 84 6.78 11.21 1.31
N GLY A 85 6.48 9.90 1.26
CA GLY A 85 5.24 9.36 0.69
C GLY A 85 4.00 9.88 1.40
N ALA A 86 3.99 9.92 2.72
CA ALA A 86 2.88 10.47 3.50
C ALA A 86 2.67 11.97 3.23
N LYS A 87 3.74 12.73 3.04
CA LYS A 87 3.69 14.13 2.65
C LYS A 87 3.03 14.32 1.28
N ILE A 88 3.50 13.58 0.27
CA ILE A 88 2.95 13.62 -1.08
C ILE A 88 1.47 13.19 -1.07
N ALA A 89 1.14 12.13 -0.34
CA ALA A 89 -0.25 11.67 -0.18
C ALA A 89 -1.13 12.75 0.45
N LYS A 90 -0.67 13.42 1.50
CA LYS A 90 -1.39 14.53 2.15
C LYS A 90 -1.67 15.67 1.17
N GLU A 91 -0.68 16.06 0.38
CA GLU A 91 -0.82 17.10 -0.65
C GLU A 91 -1.87 16.70 -1.71
N ILE A 92 -1.78 15.48 -2.25
CA ILE A 92 -2.74 14.96 -3.24
C ILE A 92 -4.16 14.99 -2.67
N LEU A 93 -4.38 14.38 -1.51
CA LEU A 93 -5.71 14.22 -0.91
C LEU A 93 -6.33 15.57 -0.50
N THR A 94 -5.51 16.49 0.00
CA THR A 94 -5.95 17.86 0.35
C THR A 94 -6.37 18.63 -0.91
N ASN A 95 -5.57 18.58 -1.97
CA ASN A 95 -5.86 19.27 -3.24
C ASN A 95 -7.11 18.75 -3.93
N LEU A 96 -7.41 17.46 -3.78
CA LEU A 96 -8.65 16.86 -4.32
C LEU A 96 -9.91 17.35 -3.61
N ASN A 97 -9.79 17.90 -2.40
CA ASN A 97 -10.89 18.45 -1.60
C ASN A 97 -12.13 17.52 -1.50
N SER A 98 -11.87 16.22 -1.45
CA SER A 98 -12.91 15.17 -1.45
C SER A 98 -12.77 14.23 -0.24
N PHE A 99 -11.82 14.50 0.64
CA PHE A 99 -11.50 13.69 1.82
C PHE A 99 -11.63 14.54 3.08
N THR A 100 -12.12 13.94 4.14
CA THR A 100 -12.13 14.58 5.48
C THR A 100 -10.71 14.59 6.05
N HIS A 101 -10.49 15.44 7.05
CA HIS A 101 -9.21 15.49 7.76
C HIS A 101 -8.84 14.12 8.36
N ASP A 102 -9.82 13.45 8.99
CA ASP A 102 -9.62 12.16 9.64
C ASP A 102 -9.23 11.06 8.61
N GLU A 103 -9.86 11.06 7.43
CA GLU A 103 -9.51 10.13 6.35
C GLU A 103 -8.07 10.34 5.87
N ILE A 104 -7.65 11.60 5.71
CA ILE A 104 -6.28 11.96 5.31
C ILE A 104 -5.28 11.51 6.37
N GLU A 105 -5.56 11.75 7.65
CA GLU A 105 -4.66 11.36 8.74
C GLU A 105 -4.54 9.83 8.84
N ILE A 106 -5.63 9.07 8.71
CA ILE A 106 -5.60 7.59 8.66
C ILE A 106 -4.69 7.10 7.53
N ILE A 107 -4.86 7.62 6.32
CA ILE A 107 -4.07 7.23 5.15
C ILE A 107 -2.59 7.57 5.37
N CYS A 108 -2.29 8.81 5.79
CA CYS A 108 -0.91 9.27 5.99
C CYS A 108 -0.20 8.48 7.10
N GLN A 109 -0.89 8.19 8.20
CA GLN A 109 -0.35 7.37 9.28
C GLN A 109 0.00 5.96 8.78
N ALA A 110 -0.91 5.32 8.06
CA ALA A 110 -0.69 3.99 7.51
C ALA A 110 0.49 3.97 6.52
N ILE A 111 0.64 5.01 5.69
CA ILE A 111 1.80 5.18 4.81
C ILE A 111 3.11 5.32 5.62
N CYS A 112 3.12 6.12 6.69
CA CYS A 112 4.30 6.26 7.55
C CYS A 112 4.72 4.94 8.20
N ASN A 113 3.76 4.16 8.67
CA ASN A 113 4.00 2.97 9.49
C ASN A 113 4.20 1.68 8.66
N HIS A 114 3.82 1.67 7.37
CA HIS A 114 3.84 0.46 6.55
C HIS A 114 5.19 -0.27 6.48
N PRO A 115 6.38 0.37 6.54
CA PRO A 115 7.64 -0.36 6.49
C PRO A 115 7.90 -1.20 7.74
N ASN A 116 7.33 -0.81 8.89
CA ASN A 116 7.57 -1.46 10.16
C ASN A 116 6.67 -2.69 10.38
N LYS A 117 6.91 -3.75 9.59
CA LYS A 117 6.09 -4.98 9.57
C LYS A 117 6.14 -5.79 10.87
N LYS A 118 7.04 -5.46 11.81
CA LYS A 118 7.18 -6.18 13.08
C LYS A 118 6.30 -5.62 14.18
N VAL A 119 5.90 -4.36 14.07
CA VAL A 119 5.02 -3.67 15.03
C VAL A 119 3.58 -3.84 14.59
N ILE A 120 2.69 -3.98 15.55
CA ILE A 120 1.24 -3.94 15.34
C ILE A 120 0.78 -2.54 15.68
N ASP A 121 0.14 -1.89 14.72
CA ASP A 121 -0.36 -0.53 14.83
C ASP A 121 -1.90 -0.51 14.63
N THR A 122 -2.46 0.54 14.03
CA THR A 122 -3.90 0.63 13.79
C THR A 122 -4.39 -0.33 12.70
N GLU A 123 -5.71 -0.48 12.59
CA GLU A 123 -6.31 -1.43 11.64
C GLU A 123 -5.89 -1.18 10.18
N TYR A 124 -5.84 0.09 9.74
CA TYR A 124 -5.42 0.45 8.38
C TYR A 124 -3.90 0.29 8.17
N ASP A 125 -3.09 0.53 9.21
CA ASP A 125 -1.65 0.20 9.17
C ASP A 125 -1.46 -1.31 8.91
N GLU A 126 -2.22 -2.14 9.61
CA GLU A 126 -2.12 -3.59 9.48
C GLU A 126 -2.62 -4.09 8.11
N VAL A 127 -3.67 -3.46 7.55
CA VAL A 127 -4.15 -3.76 6.19
C VAL A 127 -3.04 -3.54 5.17
N ILE A 128 -2.41 -2.36 5.14
CA ILE A 128 -1.36 -2.07 4.14
C ILE A 128 -0.09 -2.88 4.37
N LYS A 129 0.29 -3.15 5.63
CA LYS A 129 1.43 -4.03 5.94
C LYS A 129 1.23 -5.45 5.42
N ASP A 130 0.03 -6.00 5.59
CA ASP A 130 -0.32 -7.34 5.13
C ASP A 130 -0.42 -7.40 3.60
N ALA A 131 -1.05 -6.40 2.97
CA ALA A 131 -1.16 -6.28 1.52
C ALA A 131 0.22 -6.20 0.84
N ASP A 132 1.12 -5.35 1.33
CA ASP A 132 2.48 -5.20 0.82
C ASP A 132 3.32 -6.48 1.00
N VAL A 133 3.09 -7.23 2.07
CA VAL A 133 3.74 -8.53 2.27
C VAL A 133 3.24 -9.57 1.28
N ILE A 134 1.94 -9.64 1.04
CA ILE A 134 1.32 -10.62 0.12
C ILE A 134 1.70 -10.30 -1.33
N GLU A 135 1.59 -9.03 -1.72
CA GLU A 135 1.92 -8.59 -3.07
C GLU A 135 3.37 -8.94 -3.44
N LYS A 136 4.32 -8.62 -2.57
CA LYS A 136 5.74 -8.96 -2.77
C LYS A 136 6.01 -10.46 -2.81
N LEU A 137 5.19 -11.30 -2.18
CA LEU A 137 5.30 -12.75 -2.30
C LEU A 137 5.09 -13.21 -3.74
N PHE A 138 4.14 -12.61 -4.46
CA PHE A 138 3.85 -12.96 -5.85
C PHE A 138 4.92 -12.46 -6.82
N ILE A 139 5.50 -11.30 -6.58
CA ILE A 139 6.52 -10.70 -7.45
C ILE A 139 7.93 -11.22 -7.12
N GLU A 140 8.29 -11.32 -5.82
CA GLU A 140 9.65 -11.60 -5.36
C GLU A 140 9.81 -12.96 -4.66
N ARG A 141 9.35 -14.04 -5.27
CA ARG A 141 9.29 -15.41 -4.70
C ARG A 141 10.51 -15.86 -3.86
N LYS A 142 11.72 -15.35 -4.16
CA LYS A 142 12.96 -15.80 -3.51
C LYS A 142 13.27 -15.11 -2.17
N LYS A 143 12.73 -13.92 -1.89
CA LYS A 143 13.09 -13.13 -0.70
C LYS A 143 12.27 -13.45 0.56
N TYR A 144 11.24 -14.30 0.45
CA TYR A 144 10.25 -14.51 1.52
C TYR A 144 10.54 -15.68 2.45
N LYS A 145 11.41 -16.62 2.08
CA LYS A 145 11.55 -17.90 2.80
C LYS A 145 11.99 -17.80 4.26
N ASN A 146 12.58 -16.69 4.74
CA ASN A 146 13.30 -16.69 6.02
C ASN A 146 12.89 -15.64 7.06
N LYS A 147 11.79 -14.87 6.89
CA LYS A 147 11.41 -13.87 7.89
C LYS A 147 10.13 -14.27 8.62
N ARG A 148 10.25 -14.78 9.86
CA ARG A 148 9.15 -15.27 10.71
C ARG A 148 7.95 -14.30 10.80
N TYR A 149 8.19 -12.98 10.90
CA TYR A 149 7.11 -12.01 10.99
C TYR A 149 6.31 -11.88 9.69
N LYS A 150 6.95 -12.00 8.52
CA LYS A 150 6.25 -12.00 7.23
C LYS A 150 5.37 -13.24 7.08
N ARG A 151 5.91 -14.41 7.45
CA ARG A 151 5.17 -15.66 7.43
C ARG A 151 3.91 -15.58 8.30
N ARG A 152 4.01 -15.04 9.53
CA ARG A 152 2.85 -14.85 10.41
C ARG A 152 1.77 -13.96 9.78
N ARG A 153 2.16 -12.87 9.10
CA ARG A 153 1.23 -12.00 8.38
C ARG A 153 0.52 -12.74 7.26
N LEU A 154 1.27 -13.51 6.47
CA LEU A 154 0.70 -14.34 5.40
C LEU A 154 -0.29 -15.36 5.97
N GLU A 155 0.11 -16.17 6.95
CA GLU A 155 -0.73 -17.20 7.56
C GLU A 155 -2.02 -16.60 8.14
N LYS A 156 -1.92 -15.46 8.86
CA LYS A 156 -3.07 -14.75 9.38
C LYS A 156 -4.01 -14.31 8.27
N THR A 157 -3.51 -13.60 7.28
CA THR A 157 -4.36 -12.99 6.22
C THR A 157 -4.95 -14.05 5.31
N PHE A 158 -4.20 -15.09 4.94
CA PHE A 158 -4.76 -16.21 4.18
C PHE A 158 -5.83 -16.96 4.97
N GLY A 159 -5.65 -17.15 6.29
CA GLY A 159 -6.68 -17.72 7.17
C GLY A 159 -7.95 -16.87 7.22
N GLU A 160 -7.86 -15.54 7.19
CA GLU A 160 -9.01 -14.63 7.11
C GLU A 160 -9.82 -14.83 5.81
N PHE A 161 -9.20 -15.31 4.75
CA PHE A 161 -9.84 -15.69 3.48
C PHE A 161 -10.26 -17.18 3.42
N GLY A 162 -10.10 -17.94 4.51
CA GLY A 162 -10.37 -19.37 4.53
C GLY A 162 -9.37 -20.21 3.73
N LEU A 163 -8.16 -19.69 3.52
CA LEU A 163 -7.10 -20.35 2.75
C LEU A 163 -5.98 -20.81 3.67
N GLU A 164 -5.40 -21.97 3.36
CA GLU A 164 -4.21 -22.49 4.04
C GLU A 164 -2.96 -22.35 3.16
N LEU A 165 -1.84 -21.95 3.76
CA LEU A 165 -0.56 -21.93 3.06
C LEU A 165 0.07 -23.32 3.10
N TYR A 166 0.11 -23.99 1.96
CA TYR A 166 0.82 -25.26 1.84
C TYR A 166 2.34 -25.03 1.87
N HIS A 167 2.99 -25.63 2.86
CA HIS A 167 4.45 -25.75 2.87
C HIS A 167 4.83 -27.08 2.23
N LYS A 168 5.44 -27.02 1.04
CA LYS A 168 6.22 -28.19 0.60
C LYS A 168 7.40 -28.32 1.56
N GLU A 169 7.35 -29.33 2.41
CA GLU A 169 8.55 -29.84 3.05
C GLU A 169 9.48 -30.31 1.93
N GLY A 170 10.58 -29.61 1.77
CA GLY A 170 11.62 -29.94 0.81
C GLY A 170 12.87 -30.36 1.53
#